data_c6992d72650bf6d40308885574bfd837
#
_entry.id   c6992d72650bf6d40308885574bfd837
#
_cell.length_a   1.000
_cell.length_b   1.000
_cell.length_c   1.000
_cell.angle_alpha   90.00
_cell.angle_beta   90.00
_cell.angle_gamma   90.00
#
_symmetry.space_group_name_H-M   'P 1'
#
loop_
_entity.id
_entity.type
_entity.pdbx_description
1 polymer ?
#
loop_
_entity_poly.entity_id
_entity_poly.type
_entity_poly.pdbx_seq_one_letter_code
_entity_poly.pdbx_strand_id
1 'polypeptide(L)'
;TKLIKVNTLSYKTVSANKETVEKEWFVVDAKDVVLGRLASVVAMVLRGKHKPSFTPHVDCGDNVIIINADKIKMTGKKMTDKQYIRHSGYPGGQRTQTPEDLLSKKPEAVVERAIKGMLPKSRLGSEMFRNLFVYAADTHPHEAQQPKELDLNKIK
;
A
#
# COMPACT_ATOMS: atom_id res chain seq x y z
N THR A 1 9.34 9.88 -25.43
CA THR A 1 9.57 10.60 -24.16
C THR A 1 9.37 12.08 -24.43
N LYS A 2 8.21 12.64 -24.11
CA LYS A 2 7.98 14.10 -24.21
C LYS A 2 8.75 14.76 -23.07
N LEU A 3 9.85 15.42 -23.42
CA LEU A 3 10.56 16.32 -22.52
C LEU A 3 9.62 17.49 -22.18
N ILE A 4 9.12 17.51 -20.95
CA ILE A 4 8.40 18.67 -20.41
C ILE A 4 9.44 19.78 -20.26
N LYS A 5 9.42 20.77 -21.17
CA LYS A 5 10.20 21.99 -21.01
C LYS A 5 9.70 22.72 -19.78
N VAL A 6 10.44 22.61 -18.67
CA VAL A 6 10.17 23.41 -17.48
C VAL A 6 10.53 24.87 -17.82
N ASN A 7 9.51 25.71 -17.88
CA ASN A 7 9.73 27.14 -18.05
C ASN A 7 10.20 27.73 -16.71
N THR A 8 11.50 27.88 -16.54
CA THR A 8 12.15 28.37 -15.31
C THR A 8 11.82 29.83 -14.97
N LEU A 9 11.19 30.56 -15.89
CA LEU A 9 10.71 31.94 -15.67
C LEU A 9 9.30 32.00 -15.08
N SER A 10 8.62 30.85 -14.97
CA SER A 10 7.28 30.78 -14.37
C SER A 10 7.40 30.38 -12.90
N TYR A 11 7.19 31.30 -11.98
CA TYR A 11 7.05 31.02 -10.53
C TYR A 11 5.73 30.33 -10.17
N LYS A 12 4.96 29.89 -11.15
CA LYS A 12 3.68 29.22 -10.93
C LYS A 12 3.90 27.79 -10.48
N THR A 13 3.46 27.47 -9.29
CA THR A 13 3.44 26.10 -8.78
C THR A 13 2.44 25.28 -9.57
N VAL A 14 2.90 24.18 -10.16
CA VAL A 14 2.04 23.22 -10.88
C VAL A 14 1.51 22.21 -9.86
N SER A 15 0.20 22.22 -9.63
CA SER A 15 -0.49 21.20 -8.81
C SER A 15 -1.14 20.17 -9.71
N ALA A 16 -1.06 18.90 -9.34
CA ALA A 16 -1.78 17.84 -10.02
C ALA A 16 -3.28 17.93 -9.72
N ASN A 17 -4.11 17.67 -10.71
CA ASN A 17 -5.56 17.53 -10.58
C ASN A 17 -5.96 16.08 -10.85
N LYS A 18 -7.15 15.67 -10.44
CA LYS A 18 -7.67 14.32 -10.65
C LYS A 18 -7.63 13.87 -12.12
N GLU A 19 -7.79 14.80 -13.07
CA GLU A 19 -7.77 14.53 -14.52
C GLU A 19 -6.35 14.44 -15.09
N THR A 20 -5.36 15.06 -14.44
CA THR A 20 -3.96 15.12 -14.92
C THR A 20 -3.07 14.04 -14.32
N VAL A 21 -3.57 13.29 -13.33
CA VAL A 21 -2.83 12.22 -12.68
C VAL A 21 -2.87 10.96 -13.55
N GLU A 22 -1.70 10.52 -13.98
CA GLU A 22 -1.52 9.21 -14.62
C GLU A 22 -1.22 8.17 -13.54
N LYS A 23 -2.02 7.08 -13.50
CA LYS A 23 -1.85 5.96 -12.56
C LYS A 23 -1.28 4.77 -13.30
N GLU A 24 -0.21 4.22 -12.75
CA GLU A 24 0.39 2.97 -13.23
C GLU A 24 -0.03 1.79 -12.33
N TRP A 25 0.20 0.57 -12.83
CA TRP A 25 -0.03 -0.65 -12.09
C TRP A 25 1.29 -1.31 -11.75
N PHE A 26 1.46 -1.67 -10.47
CA PHE A 26 2.64 -2.35 -9.97
C PHE A 26 2.26 -3.67 -9.31
N VAL A 27 3.09 -4.69 -9.51
CA VAL A 27 3.00 -5.96 -8.78
C VAL A 27 4.23 -6.09 -7.86
N VAL A 28 3.98 -6.58 -6.64
CA VAL A 28 4.98 -6.79 -5.61
C VAL A 28 4.84 -8.20 -5.05
N ASP A 29 5.92 -8.96 -5.04
CA ASP A 29 5.95 -10.25 -4.35
C ASP A 29 6.30 -10.04 -2.86
N ALA A 30 5.41 -10.52 -1.97
CA ALA A 30 5.58 -10.44 -0.53
C ALA A 30 6.35 -11.62 0.07
N LYS A 31 6.70 -12.62 -0.76
CA LYS A 31 7.39 -13.83 -0.32
C LYS A 31 8.71 -13.48 0.39
N ASP A 32 8.86 -13.97 1.62
CA ASP A 32 10.06 -13.78 2.45
C ASP A 32 10.40 -12.33 2.81
N VAL A 33 9.57 -11.37 2.45
CA VAL A 33 9.77 -9.94 2.74
C VAL A 33 9.25 -9.60 4.14
N VAL A 34 9.96 -8.71 4.84
CA VAL A 34 9.53 -8.22 6.16
C VAL A 34 8.33 -7.28 6.00
N LEU A 35 7.21 -7.61 6.65
CA LEU A 35 5.94 -6.88 6.58
C LEU A 35 6.08 -5.36 6.70
N GLY A 36 6.85 -4.86 7.68
CA GLY A 36 7.00 -3.43 7.91
C GLY A 36 7.71 -2.70 6.79
N ARG A 37 8.74 -3.32 6.21
CA ARG A 37 9.50 -2.75 5.07
C ARG A 37 8.65 -2.72 3.81
N LEU A 38 7.97 -3.81 3.49
CA LEU A 38 7.02 -3.87 2.38
C LEU A 38 5.92 -2.80 2.54
N ALA A 39 5.28 -2.75 3.71
CA ALA A 39 4.18 -1.82 3.94
C ALA A 39 4.58 -0.35 3.82
N SER A 40 5.81 0.03 4.24
CA SER A 40 6.29 1.41 4.13
C SER A 40 6.52 1.84 2.68
N VAL A 41 7.11 0.98 1.85
CA VAL A 41 7.34 1.26 0.42
C VAL A 41 6.01 1.32 -0.33
N VAL A 42 5.14 0.32 -0.12
CA VAL A 42 3.81 0.29 -0.75
C VAL A 42 2.97 1.52 -0.36
N ALA A 43 2.97 1.93 0.91
CA ALA A 43 2.26 3.13 1.34
C ALA A 43 2.80 4.41 0.68
N MET A 44 4.12 4.48 0.42
CA MET A 44 4.74 5.59 -0.30
C MET A 44 4.29 5.64 -1.77
N VAL A 45 4.20 4.48 -2.43
CA VAL A 45 3.73 4.36 -3.82
C VAL A 45 2.24 4.69 -3.93
N LEU A 46 1.40 4.13 -3.05
CA LEU A 46 -0.04 4.41 -2.98
C LEU A 46 -0.34 5.89 -2.73
N ARG A 47 0.53 6.59 -2.02
CA ARG A 47 0.41 8.03 -1.81
C ARG A 47 0.96 8.86 -2.99
N GLY A 48 1.77 8.27 -3.86
CA GLY A 48 2.39 8.94 -5.00
C GLY A 48 3.63 9.77 -4.65
N LYS A 49 4.24 9.56 -3.47
CA LYS A 49 5.42 10.33 -3.04
C LYS A 49 6.69 10.08 -3.88
N HIS A 50 6.71 9.03 -4.68
CA HIS A 50 7.81 8.73 -5.61
C HIS A 50 7.73 9.58 -6.89
N LYS A 51 6.60 10.24 -7.15
CA LYS A 51 6.38 11.09 -8.33
C LYS A 51 6.79 12.54 -8.08
N PRO A 52 7.45 13.20 -9.02
CA PRO A 52 7.81 14.62 -8.89
C PRO A 52 6.57 15.54 -8.86
N SER A 53 5.45 15.08 -9.45
CA SER A 53 4.16 15.81 -9.48
C SER A 53 3.31 15.61 -8.22
N PHE A 54 3.88 15.05 -7.15
CA PHE A 54 3.14 14.79 -5.92
C PHE A 54 2.45 16.04 -5.37
N THR A 55 1.13 15.93 -5.16
CA THR A 55 0.29 16.98 -4.59
C THR A 55 -0.46 16.41 -3.37
N PRO A 56 -0.30 16.99 -2.16
CA PRO A 56 -0.79 16.37 -0.91
C PRO A 56 -2.31 16.18 -0.81
N HIS A 57 -3.10 17.00 -1.50
CA HIS A 57 -4.56 16.98 -1.43
C HIS A 57 -5.22 16.18 -2.56
N VAL A 58 -4.43 15.62 -3.48
CA VAL A 58 -4.90 14.80 -4.60
C VAL A 58 -4.35 13.39 -4.49
N ASP A 59 -5.12 12.40 -4.94
CA ASP A 59 -4.67 11.01 -5.05
C ASP A 59 -3.78 10.85 -6.29
N CYS A 60 -2.47 11.09 -6.09
CA CYS A 60 -1.43 10.94 -7.11
C CYS A 60 -0.82 9.54 -7.16
N GLY A 61 -1.27 8.64 -6.31
CA GLY A 61 -0.73 7.30 -6.16
C GLY A 61 -1.06 6.36 -7.31
N ASP A 62 -0.34 5.24 -7.34
CA ASP A 62 -0.50 4.17 -8.31
C ASP A 62 -1.29 3.00 -7.72
N ASN A 63 -1.72 2.09 -8.59
CA ASN A 63 -2.36 0.86 -8.18
C ASN A 63 -1.29 -0.18 -7.83
N VAL A 64 -1.41 -0.83 -6.68
CA VAL A 64 -0.43 -1.82 -6.22
C VAL A 64 -1.12 -3.16 -5.97
N ILE A 65 -0.59 -4.20 -6.59
CA ILE A 65 -0.98 -5.58 -6.41
C ILE A 65 0.09 -6.26 -5.56
N ILE A 66 -0.30 -6.91 -4.48
CA ILE A 66 0.60 -7.71 -3.64
C ILE A 66 0.20 -9.17 -3.76
N ILE A 67 1.15 -10.02 -4.12
CA ILE A 67 0.99 -11.47 -4.22
C ILE A 67 1.76 -12.19 -3.10
N ASN A 68 1.44 -13.46 -2.86
CA ASN A 68 2.05 -14.30 -1.81
C ASN A 68 1.93 -13.70 -0.39
N ALA A 69 0.80 -13.09 -0.06
CA ALA A 69 0.61 -12.46 1.25
C ALA A 69 0.64 -13.47 2.43
N ASP A 70 0.46 -14.77 2.17
CA ASP A 70 0.58 -15.88 3.12
C ASP A 70 2.03 -16.12 3.58
N LYS A 71 3.03 -15.82 2.71
CA LYS A 71 4.46 -16.10 2.93
C LYS A 71 5.24 -14.91 3.49
N ILE A 72 4.52 -13.92 4.03
CA ILE A 72 5.16 -12.71 4.57
C ILE A 72 5.87 -13.00 5.89
N LYS A 73 7.04 -12.35 6.11
CA LYS A 73 7.83 -12.50 7.32
C LYS A 73 7.59 -11.38 8.33
N MET A 74 7.60 -11.74 9.61
CA MET A 74 7.68 -10.81 10.74
C MET A 74 8.96 -11.10 11.54
N THR A 75 9.60 -10.05 12.04
CA THR A 75 10.84 -10.18 12.82
C THR A 75 10.55 -10.39 14.31
N GLY A 76 11.42 -11.16 14.97
CA GLY A 76 11.30 -11.46 16.39
C GLY A 76 10.04 -12.27 16.73
N LYS A 77 9.52 -12.12 17.94
CA LYS A 77 8.34 -12.85 18.44
C LYS A 77 6.99 -12.21 18.05
N LYS A 78 6.97 -11.32 17.01
CA LYS A 78 5.74 -10.58 16.66
C LYS A 78 4.61 -11.47 16.14
N MET A 79 4.90 -12.65 15.64
CA MET A 79 3.87 -13.60 15.17
C MET A 79 2.93 -14.01 16.31
N THR A 80 3.47 -14.23 17.51
CA THR A 80 2.74 -14.68 18.69
C THR A 80 2.36 -13.55 19.64
N ASP A 81 3.26 -12.60 19.86
CA ASP A 81 3.11 -11.59 20.91
C ASP A 81 2.33 -10.35 20.46
N LYS A 82 2.33 -10.03 19.15
CA LYS A 82 1.57 -8.91 18.64
C LYS A 82 0.08 -9.20 18.69
N GLN A 83 -0.69 -8.23 19.18
CA GLN A 83 -2.14 -8.33 19.26
C GLN A 83 -2.83 -7.32 18.37
N TYR A 84 -3.78 -7.78 17.58
CA TYR A 84 -4.73 -6.95 16.85
C TYR A 84 -6.01 -6.86 17.67
N ILE A 85 -6.24 -5.69 18.26
CA ILE A 85 -7.39 -5.45 19.13
C ILE A 85 -8.53 -4.85 18.28
N ARG A 86 -9.73 -5.37 18.48
CA ARG A 86 -10.99 -4.84 17.94
C ARG A 86 -12.02 -4.78 19.06
N HIS A 87 -12.83 -3.73 19.05
CA HIS A 87 -13.91 -3.55 20.03
C HIS A 87 -15.26 -3.42 19.31
N SER A 88 -16.31 -4.07 19.85
CA SER A 88 -17.66 -4.02 19.27
C SER A 88 -18.47 -2.81 19.73
N GLY A 89 -18.00 -2.07 20.74
CA GLY A 89 -18.72 -0.95 21.35
C GLY A 89 -19.57 -1.33 22.60
N TYR A 90 -19.75 -2.62 22.86
CA TYR A 90 -20.51 -3.10 24.03
C TYR A 90 -19.59 -3.45 25.19
N PRO A 91 -20.10 -3.43 26.47
CA PRO A 91 -19.32 -3.90 27.61
C PRO A 91 -18.77 -5.31 27.37
N GLY A 92 -17.48 -5.54 27.66
CA GLY A 92 -16.80 -6.82 27.37
C GLY A 92 -16.56 -7.13 25.90
N GLY A 93 -16.83 -6.18 24.98
CA GLY A 93 -16.74 -6.38 23.53
C GLY A 93 -15.33 -6.33 22.92
N GLN A 94 -14.27 -6.31 23.74
CA GLN A 94 -12.90 -6.36 23.24
C GLN A 94 -12.56 -7.77 22.75
N ARG A 95 -12.02 -7.84 21.54
CA ARG A 95 -11.50 -9.09 20.95
C ARG A 95 -10.07 -8.88 20.48
N THR A 96 -9.23 -9.84 20.77
CA THR A 96 -7.82 -9.87 20.40
C THR A 96 -7.56 -11.02 19.42
N GLN A 97 -6.67 -10.81 18.48
CA GLN A 97 -6.20 -11.83 17.53
C GLN A 97 -4.70 -11.67 17.36
N THR A 98 -3.97 -12.77 17.29
CA THR A 98 -2.55 -12.77 16.93
C THR A 98 -2.37 -12.70 15.43
N PRO A 99 -1.20 -12.28 14.91
CA PRO A 99 -0.89 -12.39 13.48
C PRO A 99 -1.00 -13.81 12.95
N GLU A 100 -0.58 -14.81 13.74
CA GLU A 100 -0.67 -16.22 13.39
C GLU A 100 -2.12 -16.67 13.18
N ASP A 101 -3.03 -16.33 14.11
CA ASP A 101 -4.46 -16.59 13.97
C ASP A 101 -5.07 -15.88 12.75
N LEU A 102 -4.54 -14.70 12.42
CA LEU A 102 -5.06 -13.92 11.31
C LEU A 102 -4.54 -14.44 9.97
N LEU A 103 -3.28 -14.85 9.88
CA LEU A 103 -2.70 -15.46 8.69
C LEU A 103 -3.39 -16.78 8.32
N SER A 104 -3.74 -17.60 9.33
CA SER A 104 -4.44 -18.86 9.08
C SER A 104 -5.87 -18.68 8.59
N LYS A 105 -6.55 -17.57 8.95
CA LYS A 105 -7.95 -17.30 8.58
C LYS A 105 -8.09 -16.41 7.36
N LYS A 106 -7.32 -15.35 7.29
CA LYS A 106 -7.35 -14.33 6.24
C LYS A 106 -5.98 -13.66 6.10
N PRO A 107 -5.06 -14.24 5.33
CA PRO A 107 -3.68 -13.76 5.22
C PRO A 107 -3.59 -12.32 4.68
N GLU A 108 -4.46 -11.95 3.73
CA GLU A 108 -4.48 -10.60 3.15
C GLU A 108 -4.67 -9.51 4.22
N ALA A 109 -5.48 -9.81 5.25
CA ALA A 109 -5.83 -8.82 6.27
C ALA A 109 -4.62 -8.34 7.11
N VAL A 110 -3.56 -9.13 7.21
CA VAL A 110 -2.33 -8.75 7.92
C VAL A 110 -1.62 -7.64 7.15
N VAL A 111 -1.49 -7.80 5.84
CA VAL A 111 -0.86 -6.83 4.93
C VAL A 111 -1.71 -5.57 4.82
N GLU A 112 -3.01 -5.73 4.58
CA GLU A 112 -3.98 -4.63 4.51
C GLU A 112 -3.94 -3.74 5.75
N ARG A 113 -3.95 -4.33 6.95
CA ARG A 113 -3.91 -3.58 8.22
C ARG A 113 -2.59 -2.82 8.40
N ALA A 114 -1.46 -3.42 8.00
CA ALA A 114 -0.16 -2.77 8.08
C ALA A 114 -0.10 -1.53 7.17
N ILE A 115 -0.53 -1.66 5.91
CA ILE A 115 -0.53 -0.57 4.93
C ILE A 115 -1.56 0.50 5.32
N LYS A 116 -2.78 0.12 5.70
CA LYS A 116 -3.82 1.05 6.15
C LYS A 116 -3.38 1.88 7.35
N GLY A 117 -2.59 1.29 8.26
CA GLY A 117 -2.00 1.99 9.40
C GLY A 117 -0.96 3.05 9.01
N MET A 118 -0.31 2.91 7.85
CA MET A 118 0.70 3.83 7.32
C MET A 118 0.14 4.89 6.37
N LEU A 119 -1.08 4.71 5.88
CA LEU A 119 -1.78 5.71 5.07
C LEU A 119 -2.43 6.79 5.96
N PRO A 120 -2.69 8.00 5.43
CA PRO A 120 -3.40 9.06 6.14
C PRO A 120 -4.79 8.60 6.59
N LYS A 121 -5.20 8.99 7.80
CA LYS A 121 -6.54 8.67 8.36
C LYS A 121 -7.60 9.67 7.92
N SER A 122 -7.65 9.98 6.63
CA SER A 122 -8.59 10.93 6.01
C SER A 122 -9.45 10.24 4.95
N ARG A 123 -10.43 10.97 4.41
CA ARG A 123 -11.21 10.50 3.25
C ARG A 123 -10.30 10.15 2.08
N LEU A 124 -9.32 11.01 1.79
CA LEU A 124 -8.31 10.78 0.76
C LEU A 124 -7.49 9.50 1.01
N GLY A 125 -7.09 9.23 2.27
CA GLY A 125 -6.40 7.99 2.61
C GLY A 125 -7.25 6.74 2.41
N SER A 126 -8.57 6.84 2.58
CA SER A 126 -9.49 5.75 2.27
C SER A 126 -9.64 5.51 0.76
N GLU A 127 -9.56 6.56 -0.06
CA GLU A 127 -9.52 6.44 -1.52
C GLU A 127 -8.22 5.81 -2.00
N MET A 128 -7.08 6.26 -1.48
CA MET A 128 -5.76 5.65 -1.76
C MET A 128 -5.73 4.16 -1.41
N PHE A 129 -6.38 3.76 -0.32
CA PHE A 129 -6.45 2.36 0.10
C PHE A 129 -7.23 1.48 -0.89
N ARG A 130 -8.14 2.03 -1.68
CA ARG A 130 -8.86 1.29 -2.74
C ARG A 130 -7.97 0.90 -3.92
N ASN A 131 -6.82 1.57 -4.08
CA ASN A 131 -5.83 1.26 -5.12
C ASN A 131 -4.91 0.09 -4.70
N LEU A 132 -5.15 -0.52 -3.53
CA LEU A 132 -4.40 -1.66 -3.02
C LEU A 132 -5.19 -2.94 -3.24
N PHE A 133 -4.56 -3.93 -3.89
CA PHE A 133 -5.08 -5.26 -4.11
C PHE A 133 -4.13 -6.27 -3.49
N VAL A 134 -4.61 -7.14 -2.60
CA VAL A 134 -3.79 -8.12 -1.88
C VAL A 134 -4.32 -9.50 -2.15
N TYR A 135 -3.44 -10.41 -2.54
CA TYR A 135 -3.75 -11.82 -2.83
C TYR A 135 -2.85 -12.74 -2.01
N ALA A 136 -3.44 -13.79 -1.47
CA ALA A 136 -2.71 -14.81 -0.72
C ALA A 136 -1.83 -15.67 -1.64
N ALA A 137 -2.35 -16.01 -2.85
CA ALA A 137 -1.67 -16.81 -3.85
C ALA A 137 -0.65 -15.98 -4.67
N ASP A 138 0.05 -16.65 -5.56
CA ASP A 138 0.98 -16.09 -6.53
C ASP A 138 0.30 -15.51 -7.78
N THR A 139 -0.99 -15.81 -7.97
CA THR A 139 -1.79 -15.41 -9.13
C THR A 139 -2.70 -14.23 -8.79
N HIS A 140 -2.93 -13.36 -9.76
CA HIS A 140 -3.85 -12.21 -9.65
C HIS A 140 -4.70 -12.05 -10.92
N PRO A 141 -5.93 -11.51 -10.84
CA PRO A 141 -6.83 -11.37 -11.99
C PRO A 141 -6.56 -10.11 -12.85
N HIS A 142 -5.48 -9.37 -12.58
CA HIS A 142 -5.19 -8.06 -13.21
C HIS A 142 -4.17 -8.14 -14.34
N GLU A 143 -4.12 -9.22 -15.11
CA GLU A 143 -3.18 -9.37 -16.22
C GLU A 143 -3.44 -8.36 -17.36
N ALA A 144 -4.72 -8.03 -17.58
CA ALA A 144 -5.12 -7.07 -18.61
C ALA A 144 -4.54 -5.65 -18.41
N GLN A 145 -4.22 -5.28 -17.17
CA GLN A 145 -3.59 -4.00 -16.81
C GLN A 145 -2.08 -3.97 -17.04
N GLN A 146 -1.46 -5.09 -17.38
CA GLN A 146 -0.01 -5.23 -17.60
C GLN A 146 0.82 -4.61 -16.47
N PRO A 147 0.67 -5.07 -15.22
CA PRO A 147 1.36 -4.48 -14.09
C PRO A 147 2.87 -4.66 -14.21
N LYS A 148 3.62 -3.62 -13.84
CA LYS A 148 5.09 -3.62 -13.81
C LYS A 148 5.58 -4.19 -12.48
N GLU A 149 6.65 -4.96 -12.48
CA GLU A 149 7.29 -5.41 -11.24
C GLU A 149 7.90 -4.23 -10.49
N LEU A 150 7.58 -4.12 -9.21
CA LEU A 150 8.14 -3.11 -8.32
C LEU A 150 9.26 -3.72 -7.47
N ASP A 151 10.49 -3.26 -7.71
CA ASP A 151 11.63 -3.62 -6.88
C ASP A 151 11.65 -2.76 -5.61
N LEU A 152 11.38 -3.40 -4.46
CA LEU A 152 11.31 -2.73 -3.15
C LEU A 152 12.62 -2.05 -2.72
N ASN A 153 13.76 -2.45 -3.30
CA ASN A 153 15.08 -1.89 -2.96
C ASN A 153 15.42 -0.61 -3.74
N LYS A 154 14.74 -0.37 -4.87
CA LYS A 154 14.99 0.81 -5.72
C LYS A 154 14.28 2.08 -5.23
N ILE A 155 13.23 1.93 -4.44
CA ILE A 155 12.46 3.06 -3.90
C ILE A 155 12.99 3.36 -2.50
N LYS A 156 14.02 4.19 -2.43
CA LYS A 156 14.56 4.75 -1.17
C LYS A 156 14.32 6.24 -1.12
#